data_f7673f62bbb3b5bdc98bf59d2531b438
#
_entry.id   f7673f62bbb3b5bdc98bf59d2531b438
#
_cell.length_a   1.000
_cell.length_b   1.000
_cell.length_c   1.000
_cell.angle_alpha   90.00
_cell.angle_beta   90.00
_cell.angle_gamma   90.00
#
_symmetry.space_group_name_H-M   'P 1'
#
loop_
_entity.id
_entity.type
_entity.pdbx_description
1 polymer ?
#
loop_
_entity_poly.entity_id
_entity_poly.type
_entity_poly.pdbx_seq_one_letter_code
_entity_poly.pdbx_strand_id
1 'polypeptide(L)'
;MSKLPSKSVPSDIEIAQSHKMTHIRQIADKAGLMEDEIELYGNYKAKIDYPKVLTRLQNRPDGKLIDVTACTPTPLGEGKTVTSIGLNEGLNHIGLRSMLCLREPSLGPVFGIKGGAAGGGY
;
A
#
# COMPACT_ATOMS: atom_id res chain seq x y z
N MET A 1 18.86 -26.77 -28.24
CA MET A 1 17.88 -25.94 -27.51
C MET A 1 18.24 -25.96 -26.05
N SER A 2 18.93 -24.91 -25.58
CA SER A 2 19.32 -24.76 -24.16
C SER A 2 18.08 -24.40 -23.36
N LYS A 3 17.69 -25.26 -22.41
CA LYS A 3 16.65 -24.95 -21.43
C LYS A 3 17.18 -23.85 -20.54
N LEU A 4 16.59 -22.64 -20.62
CA LEU A 4 16.79 -21.61 -19.60
C LEU A 4 16.43 -22.21 -18.23
N PRO A 5 17.25 -22.04 -17.18
CA PRO A 5 16.91 -22.49 -15.86
C PRO A 5 15.64 -21.76 -15.41
N SER A 6 14.57 -22.49 -15.18
CA SER A 6 13.35 -21.93 -14.57
C SER A 6 13.72 -21.56 -13.13
N LYS A 7 14.04 -20.29 -12.86
CA LYS A 7 14.03 -19.80 -11.49
C LYS A 7 12.60 -19.99 -10.97
N SER A 8 12.45 -20.90 -10.01
CA SER A 8 11.18 -21.02 -9.29
C SER A 8 10.85 -19.66 -8.65
N VAL A 9 9.63 -19.20 -8.84
CA VAL A 9 9.17 -17.99 -8.15
C VAL A 9 9.22 -18.29 -6.65
N PRO A 10 9.85 -17.41 -5.83
CA PRO A 10 9.87 -17.61 -4.37
C PRO A 10 8.46 -17.65 -3.80
N SER A 11 8.28 -18.35 -2.70
CA SER A 11 7.01 -18.34 -1.95
C SER A 11 6.77 -16.96 -1.30
N ASP A 12 5.51 -16.65 -0.99
CA ASP A 12 5.11 -15.40 -0.32
C ASP A 12 5.92 -15.15 0.97
N ILE A 13 6.18 -16.20 1.75
CA ILE A 13 6.97 -16.12 2.98
C ILE A 13 8.42 -15.76 2.69
N GLU A 14 9.02 -16.38 1.69
CA GLU A 14 10.41 -16.08 1.29
C GLU A 14 10.55 -14.63 0.80
N ILE A 15 9.58 -14.15 0.02
CA ILE A 15 9.54 -12.75 -0.44
C ILE A 15 9.44 -11.82 0.76
N ALA A 16 8.47 -12.04 1.66
CA ALA A 16 8.25 -11.19 2.82
C ALA A 16 9.46 -11.16 3.77
N GLN A 17 10.10 -12.30 4.01
CA GLN A 17 11.26 -12.40 4.90
C GLN A 17 12.54 -11.82 4.28
N SER A 18 12.67 -11.83 2.97
CA SER A 18 13.82 -11.25 2.27
C SER A 18 13.76 -9.72 2.18
N HIS A 19 12.59 -9.13 2.37
CA HIS A 19 12.40 -7.70 2.27
C HIS A 19 12.99 -6.96 3.47
N LYS A 20 13.88 -5.99 3.21
CA LYS A 20 14.42 -5.10 4.23
C LYS A 20 13.51 -3.88 4.38
N MET A 21 12.80 -3.80 5.50
CA MET A 21 11.92 -2.69 5.78
C MET A 21 12.68 -1.36 5.89
N THR A 22 12.14 -0.33 5.26
CA THR A 22 12.62 1.04 5.35
C THR A 22 12.02 1.72 6.58
N HIS A 23 12.81 2.55 7.28
CA HIS A 23 12.33 3.30 8.43
C HIS A 23 11.19 4.24 8.02
N ILE A 24 10.14 4.34 8.85
CA ILE A 24 8.92 5.09 8.50
C ILE A 24 9.15 6.58 8.25
N ARG A 25 10.16 7.20 8.88
CA ARG A 25 10.54 8.60 8.59
C ARG A 25 10.95 8.79 7.14
N GLN A 26 11.73 7.86 6.58
CA GLN A 26 12.15 7.93 5.18
C GLN A 26 10.97 7.75 4.21
N ILE A 27 9.97 6.94 4.61
CA ILE A 27 8.74 6.81 3.83
C ILE A 27 7.91 8.09 3.90
N ALA A 28 7.82 8.71 5.09
CA ALA A 28 7.14 10.00 5.26
C ALA A 28 7.78 11.11 4.42
N ASP A 29 9.11 11.20 4.41
CA ASP A 29 9.86 12.15 3.57
C ASP A 29 9.55 11.96 2.08
N LYS A 30 9.55 10.72 1.60
CA LYS A 30 9.18 10.40 0.21
C LYS A 30 7.74 10.80 -0.12
N ALA A 31 6.83 10.66 0.85
CA ALA A 31 5.44 11.08 0.72
C ALA A 31 5.27 12.60 0.78
N GLY A 32 6.31 13.34 1.16
CA GLY A 32 6.27 14.80 1.31
C GLY A 32 5.62 15.25 2.62
N LEU A 33 5.62 14.39 3.64
CA LEU A 33 5.19 14.73 4.99
C LEU A 33 6.34 15.34 5.80
N MET A 34 6.04 16.31 6.65
CA MET A 34 7.00 16.92 7.57
C MET A 34 7.10 16.12 8.87
N GLU A 35 8.20 16.29 9.59
CA GLU A 35 8.45 15.54 10.82
C GLU A 35 7.39 15.79 11.90
N ASP A 36 6.90 17.02 12.00
CA ASP A 36 5.84 17.40 12.95
C ASP A 36 4.42 17.02 12.50
N GLU A 37 4.28 16.49 11.29
CA GLU A 37 3.01 15.96 10.75
C GLU A 37 2.83 14.46 11.01
N ILE A 38 3.83 13.80 11.65
CA ILE A 38 3.76 12.37 11.94
C ILE A 38 4.02 12.09 13.42
N GLU A 39 3.30 11.13 13.97
CA GLU A 39 3.50 10.56 15.29
C GLU A 39 4.02 9.13 15.14
N LEU A 40 5.25 8.89 15.64
CA LEU A 40 5.92 7.59 15.46
C LEU A 40 5.38 6.55 16.45
N TYR A 41 5.13 5.35 15.94
CA TYR A 41 4.83 4.14 16.70
C TYR A 41 5.92 3.09 16.38
N GLY A 42 7.11 3.31 16.93
CA GLY A 42 8.30 2.53 16.61
C GLY A 42 8.91 2.89 15.26
N ASN A 43 9.71 2.00 14.69
CA ASN A 43 10.54 2.29 13.51
C ASN A 43 9.79 2.19 12.17
N TYR A 44 8.64 1.50 12.13
CA TYR A 44 8.00 1.09 10.87
C TYR A 44 6.53 1.49 10.77
N LYS A 45 6.02 2.25 11.75
CA LYS A 45 4.64 2.72 11.78
C LYS A 45 4.57 4.15 12.28
N ALA A 46 3.69 4.95 11.70
CA ALA A 46 3.36 6.29 12.18
C ALA A 46 1.88 6.59 11.94
N LYS A 47 1.34 7.51 12.72
CA LYS A 47 0.08 8.19 12.41
C LYS A 47 0.38 9.51 11.73
N ILE A 48 -0.53 9.96 10.87
CA ILE A 48 -0.46 11.26 10.20
C ILE A 48 -1.38 12.23 10.92
N ASP A 49 -0.84 13.39 11.30
CA ASP A 49 -1.64 14.54 11.76
C ASP A 49 -2.24 15.22 10.53
N TYR A 50 -3.33 14.62 10.01
CA TYR A 50 -3.96 15.10 8.78
C TYR A 50 -4.47 16.55 8.88
N PRO A 51 -4.98 17.09 10.02
CA PRO A 51 -5.32 18.49 10.13
C PRO A 51 -4.15 19.43 9.83
N LYS A 52 -2.94 19.13 10.32
CA LYS A 52 -1.74 19.91 10.00
C LYS A 52 -1.40 19.84 8.52
N VAL A 53 -1.41 18.64 7.95
CA VAL A 53 -1.15 18.43 6.52
C VAL A 53 -2.12 19.23 5.67
N LEU A 54 -3.43 19.15 5.95
CA LEU A 54 -4.46 19.89 5.21
C LEU A 54 -4.27 21.40 5.34
N THR A 55 -3.96 21.90 6.53
CA THR A 55 -3.66 23.33 6.74
C THR A 55 -2.49 23.80 5.91
N ARG A 56 -1.40 23.02 5.87
CA ARG A 56 -0.21 23.35 5.07
C ARG A 56 -0.48 23.32 3.57
N LEU A 57 -1.33 22.41 3.13
CA LEU A 57 -1.61 22.18 1.71
C LEU A 57 -2.83 22.94 1.16
N GLN A 58 -3.54 23.69 2.00
CA GLN A 58 -4.83 24.34 1.66
C GLN A 58 -4.83 25.18 0.37
N ASN A 59 -3.65 25.71 -0.02
CA ASN A 59 -3.50 26.55 -1.22
C ASN A 59 -2.84 25.79 -2.39
N ARG A 60 -2.71 24.47 -2.30
CA ARG A 60 -2.18 23.64 -3.39
C ARG A 60 -3.31 22.96 -4.15
N PRO A 61 -3.13 22.73 -5.45
CA PRO A 61 -4.12 21.94 -6.21
C PRO A 61 -4.14 20.50 -5.69
N ASP A 62 -5.33 19.92 -5.69
CA ASP A 62 -5.52 18.52 -5.34
C ASP A 62 -4.83 17.59 -6.34
N GLY A 63 -4.36 16.47 -5.85
CA GLY A 63 -3.89 15.36 -6.68
C GLY A 63 -5.06 14.63 -7.34
N LYS A 64 -4.72 13.67 -8.19
CA LYS A 64 -5.72 12.79 -8.81
C LYS A 64 -6.05 11.65 -7.86
N LEU A 65 -7.33 11.45 -7.58
CA LEU A 65 -7.84 10.31 -6.85
C LEU A 65 -8.17 9.18 -7.82
N ILE A 66 -7.65 7.99 -7.54
CA ILE A 66 -8.00 6.75 -8.26
C ILE A 66 -8.64 5.81 -7.26
N ASP A 67 -9.91 5.49 -7.47
CA ASP A 67 -10.64 4.54 -6.64
C ASP A 67 -10.67 3.15 -7.31
N VAL A 68 -10.18 2.14 -6.57
CA VAL A 68 -10.18 0.74 -7.01
C VAL A 68 -11.24 0.00 -6.23
N THR A 69 -12.36 -0.25 -6.87
CA THR A 69 -13.53 -0.86 -6.24
C THR A 69 -14.08 -2.03 -7.05
N ALA A 70 -15.09 -2.70 -6.51
CA ALA A 70 -15.85 -3.73 -7.20
C ALA A 70 -17.33 -3.64 -6.84
N CYS A 71 -18.18 -3.98 -7.80
CA CYS A 71 -19.64 -3.88 -7.63
C CYS A 71 -20.19 -4.85 -6.58
N THR A 72 -19.64 -6.06 -6.51
CA THR A 72 -20.12 -7.12 -5.62
C THR A 72 -18.95 -7.87 -5.00
N PRO A 73 -18.94 -8.10 -3.67
CA PRO A 73 -17.93 -8.93 -3.05
C PRO A 73 -18.13 -10.41 -3.40
N THR A 74 -17.03 -11.14 -3.60
CA THR A 74 -17.02 -12.59 -3.79
C THR A 74 -16.26 -13.28 -2.68
N PRO A 75 -16.54 -14.57 -2.38
CA PRO A 75 -15.82 -15.32 -1.34
C PRO A 75 -14.31 -15.40 -1.56
N LEU A 76 -13.87 -15.42 -2.81
CA LEU A 76 -12.45 -15.51 -3.18
C LEU A 76 -11.76 -14.14 -3.30
N GLY A 77 -12.53 -13.04 -3.24
CA GLY A 77 -12.05 -11.69 -3.47
C GLY A 77 -11.87 -11.36 -4.97
N GLU A 78 -11.88 -10.07 -5.30
CA GLU A 78 -11.77 -9.58 -6.70
C GLU A 78 -10.39 -8.99 -7.01
N GLY A 79 -9.42 -9.14 -6.10
CA GLY A 79 -8.06 -8.63 -6.30
C GLY A 79 -7.91 -7.11 -6.19
N LYS A 80 -8.85 -6.39 -5.58
CA LYS A 80 -8.77 -4.92 -5.38
C LYS A 80 -7.47 -4.47 -4.74
N THR A 81 -7.07 -5.11 -3.66
CA THR A 81 -5.84 -4.79 -2.93
C THR A 81 -4.60 -4.99 -3.80
N VAL A 82 -4.50 -6.13 -4.47
CA VAL A 82 -3.37 -6.43 -5.37
C VAL A 82 -3.31 -5.45 -6.53
N THR A 83 -4.45 -5.10 -7.12
CA THR A 83 -4.54 -4.09 -8.19
C THR A 83 -4.10 -2.72 -7.69
N SER A 84 -4.55 -2.31 -6.49
CA SER A 84 -4.16 -1.00 -5.91
C SER A 84 -2.66 -0.93 -5.63
N ILE A 85 -2.06 -1.98 -5.09
CA ILE A 85 -0.63 -2.06 -4.83
C ILE A 85 0.15 -2.02 -6.16
N GLY A 86 -0.20 -2.87 -7.10
CA GLY A 86 0.48 -2.93 -8.40
C GLY A 86 0.38 -1.63 -9.19
N LEU A 87 -0.78 -0.94 -9.14
CA LEU A 87 -0.95 0.37 -9.75
C LEU A 87 -0.04 1.42 -9.09
N ASN A 88 -0.02 1.46 -7.75
CA ASN A 88 0.84 2.41 -7.02
C ASN A 88 2.33 2.16 -7.32
N GLU A 89 2.76 0.91 -7.34
CA GLU A 89 4.14 0.56 -7.69
C GLU A 89 4.48 0.91 -9.13
N GLY A 90 3.59 0.60 -10.06
CA GLY A 90 3.76 0.95 -11.47
C GLY A 90 3.87 2.46 -11.69
N LEU A 91 3.05 3.27 -11.03
CA LEU A 91 3.11 4.73 -11.11
C LEU A 91 4.44 5.26 -10.56
N ASN A 92 4.89 4.76 -9.41
CA ASN A 92 6.17 5.16 -8.83
C ASN A 92 7.35 4.69 -9.71
N HIS A 93 7.26 3.52 -10.33
CA HIS A 93 8.29 2.99 -11.23
C HIS A 93 8.52 3.88 -12.47
N ILE A 94 7.46 4.47 -13.00
CA ILE A 94 7.56 5.42 -14.14
C ILE A 94 7.84 6.88 -13.71
N GLY A 95 8.18 7.10 -12.43
CA GLY A 95 8.58 8.40 -11.91
C GLY A 95 7.44 9.32 -11.47
N LEU A 96 6.21 8.85 -11.45
CA LEU A 96 5.08 9.60 -10.89
C LEU A 96 5.01 9.40 -9.38
N ARG A 97 4.73 10.47 -8.64
CA ARG A 97 4.50 10.38 -7.20
C ARG A 97 3.09 9.86 -6.95
N SER A 98 2.98 8.74 -6.30
CA SER A 98 1.71 8.15 -5.94
C SER A 98 1.76 7.65 -4.49
N MET A 99 0.66 7.76 -3.79
CA MET A 99 0.49 7.28 -2.43
C MET A 99 -0.64 6.26 -2.40
N LEU A 100 -0.35 5.10 -1.82
CA LEU A 100 -1.33 4.02 -1.68
C LEU A 100 -2.12 4.20 -0.38
N CYS A 101 -3.44 4.14 -0.49
CA CYS A 101 -4.34 4.07 0.64
C CYS A 101 -5.13 2.76 0.57
N LEU A 102 -4.95 1.89 1.54
CA LEU A 102 -5.67 0.63 1.63
C LEU A 102 -6.72 0.68 2.73
N ARG A 103 -7.84 0.02 2.50
CA ARG A 103 -8.82 -0.20 3.55
C ARG A 103 -8.23 -1.15 4.59
N GLU A 104 -8.38 -0.81 5.86
CA GLU A 104 -8.06 -1.72 6.95
C GLU A 104 -8.91 -3.00 6.84
N PRO A 105 -8.29 -4.20 6.91
CA PRO A 105 -9.01 -5.45 6.94
C PRO A 105 -9.98 -5.49 8.11
N SER A 106 -11.23 -5.85 7.85
CA SER A 106 -12.25 -5.98 8.90
C SER A 106 -12.94 -7.33 8.83
N LEU A 107 -13.24 -7.90 10.00
CA LEU A 107 -14.11 -9.06 10.10
C LEU A 107 -15.55 -8.61 9.83
N GLY A 108 -16.21 -9.23 8.86
CA GLY A 108 -17.63 -9.09 8.64
C GLY A 108 -18.43 -10.09 9.50
N PRO A 109 -19.78 -10.04 9.43
CA PRO A 109 -20.63 -11.04 10.10
C PRO A 109 -20.34 -12.48 9.66
N VAL A 110 -19.83 -12.65 8.44
CA VAL A 110 -19.39 -13.93 7.88
C VAL A 110 -17.92 -13.78 7.46
N PHE A 111 -17.07 -14.68 7.93
CA PHE A 111 -15.64 -14.70 7.63
C PHE A 111 -15.41 -14.82 6.11
N GLY A 112 -14.63 -13.93 5.54
CA GLY A 112 -14.24 -13.94 4.13
C GLY A 112 -15.21 -13.26 3.16
N ILE A 113 -16.36 -12.74 3.61
CA ILE A 113 -17.32 -12.06 2.72
C ILE A 113 -17.04 -10.56 2.58
N LYS A 114 -16.41 -9.92 3.57
CA LYS A 114 -15.96 -8.53 3.43
C LYS A 114 -14.49 -8.48 3.05
N GLY A 115 -14.19 -7.71 1.99
CA GLY A 115 -12.83 -7.50 1.50
C GLY A 115 -11.87 -7.08 2.60
N GLY A 116 -10.61 -7.41 2.45
CA GLY A 116 -9.54 -7.15 3.39
C GLY A 116 -8.97 -8.40 4.04
N ALA A 117 -9.23 -9.58 3.49
CA ALA A 117 -8.44 -10.76 3.81
C ALA A 117 -6.98 -10.49 3.42
N ALA A 118 -6.04 -10.86 4.28
CA ALA A 118 -4.62 -10.66 4.04
C ALA A 118 -4.19 -11.33 2.73
N GLY A 119 -3.64 -10.55 1.81
CA GLY A 119 -2.83 -11.06 0.73
C GLY A 119 -1.43 -11.37 1.24
N GLY A 120 -0.77 -12.38 0.68
CA GLY A 120 0.60 -12.72 1.02
C GLY A 120 1.61 -12.07 0.08
N GLY A 121 2.87 -12.06 0.47
CA GLY A 121 4.03 -11.83 -0.37
C GLY A 121 4.71 -10.48 -0.23
N TYR A 122 4.01 -9.40 -0.17
CA TYR A 122 4.57 -8.04 -0.08
C TYR A 122 3.87 -7.21 0.99
#